data_5351518eeac64a5ce001bfe6e7c6523d
#
_entry.id   5351518eeac64a5ce001bfe6e7c6523d
#
_cell.length_a   1.000
_cell.length_b   1.000
_cell.length_c   1.000
_cell.angle_alpha   90.00
_cell.angle_beta   90.00
_cell.angle_gamma   90.00
#
_symmetry.space_group_name_H-M   'P 1'
#
loop_
_entity.id
_entity.type
_entity.pdbx_description
1 polymer ?
#
loop_
_entity_poly.entity_id
_entity_poly.type
_entity_poly.pdbx_seq_one_letter_code
_entity_poly.pdbx_strand_id
1 'polypeptide(L)'
;IPNWNSDNRGYTVKVQAKNGSTVNPDAEYHLSFQTTQADKSHGAYQEMAEVQKYAGTVRKQMQEGLTDTEEMRAIKEIRQKYKACYTEQMEKLHKEQAEEIMQGEAVPDDEQIHNLLEKKAAGGELTEQENALLNIFCTAAELDSANASAKMNTTVKDRISADLQEAGIDISDSTFSIKIGADGQVSVDGIQDHAMKQKIENVLSKYSDELMDIYFCTDSKIQELSDKEKYLLQAAVDVGKFLYKASGGSVSLGDLSVENTAIHGLPKTLDDLLNHPGGNLTYQDYTSDIREILAYNRTQHKDIMSELNVQFVIADGTFQIKD
;
A
#
# COMPACT_ATOMS: atom_id res chain seq x y z
N ILE A 1 13.70 -8.13 1.75
CA ILE A 1 13.30 -9.56 1.67
C ILE A 1 12.47 -9.83 2.90
N PRO A 2 11.18 -10.14 2.77
CA PRO A 2 10.34 -10.38 3.93
C PRO A 2 10.84 -11.59 4.72
N ASN A 3 10.97 -11.41 6.03
CA ASN A 3 11.21 -12.52 6.96
C ASN A 3 9.91 -13.32 7.08
N TRP A 4 9.83 -14.42 6.39
CA TRP A 4 8.75 -15.38 6.58
C TRP A 4 9.09 -16.23 7.81
N ASN A 5 8.55 -15.85 8.94
CA ASN A 5 8.52 -16.67 10.13
C ASN A 5 7.12 -17.31 10.18
N SER A 6 6.97 -18.47 9.59
CA SER A 6 5.81 -19.30 9.89
C SER A 6 6.18 -20.22 11.04
N ASP A 7 5.46 -20.10 12.14
CA ASP A 7 5.62 -20.96 13.30
C ASP A 7 5.50 -22.44 12.88
N ASN A 8 6.56 -23.19 13.22
CA ASN A 8 6.69 -24.64 13.19
C ASN A 8 6.70 -25.40 11.87
N ARG A 9 6.49 -24.79 10.69
CA ARG A 9 6.63 -25.46 9.39
C ARG A 9 7.23 -24.58 8.30
N GLY A 10 7.94 -23.52 8.69
CA GLY A 10 8.42 -22.51 7.75
C GLY A 10 9.84 -22.73 7.29
N TYR A 11 10.10 -22.25 6.11
CA TYR A 11 11.43 -22.10 5.56
C TYR A 11 12.15 -20.95 6.26
N THR A 12 13.31 -21.22 6.84
CA THR A 12 14.18 -20.13 7.33
C THR A 12 15.14 -19.76 6.21
N VAL A 13 14.98 -18.56 5.65
CA VAL A 13 15.94 -18.02 4.70
C VAL A 13 17.03 -17.28 5.48
N LYS A 14 18.23 -17.83 5.50
CA LYS A 14 19.41 -17.13 5.99
C LYS A 14 20.17 -16.57 4.80
N VAL A 15 20.25 -15.24 4.71
CA VAL A 15 21.15 -14.58 3.78
C VAL A 15 22.47 -14.38 4.51
N GLN A 16 23.49 -15.12 4.11
CA GLN A 16 24.85 -14.89 4.58
C GLN A 16 25.65 -14.20 3.48
N ALA A 17 26.17 -13.02 3.76
CA ALA A 17 27.19 -12.42 2.92
C ALA A 17 28.50 -13.22 3.09
N LYS A 18 29.13 -13.58 2.01
CA LYS A 18 30.32 -14.45 2.00
C LYS A 18 31.52 -13.85 2.74
N ASN A 19 31.52 -12.59 3.10
CA ASN A 19 32.61 -11.88 3.76
C ASN A 19 32.11 -10.86 4.82
N GLY A 20 31.18 -11.24 5.67
CA GLY A 20 31.05 -10.74 7.05
C GLY A 20 30.95 -9.24 7.35
N SER A 21 30.90 -8.33 6.40
CA SER A 21 30.64 -6.91 6.68
C SER A 21 30.28 -6.14 5.41
N THR A 22 29.21 -5.37 5.51
CA THR A 22 28.65 -4.42 4.54
C THR A 22 28.21 -5.01 3.20
N VAL A 23 26.96 -4.73 2.83
CA VAL A 23 26.38 -5.06 1.53
C VAL A 23 27.22 -4.43 0.43
N ASN A 24 28.00 -5.26 -0.24
CA ASN A 24 28.71 -4.85 -1.45
C ASN A 24 27.81 -5.21 -2.65
N PRO A 25 27.49 -4.29 -3.57
CA PRO A 25 26.67 -4.60 -4.74
C PRO A 25 27.27 -5.71 -5.64
N ASP A 26 28.56 -5.99 -5.51
CA ASP A 26 29.26 -7.05 -6.25
C ASP A 26 29.42 -8.37 -5.44
N ALA A 27 28.78 -8.49 -4.28
CA ALA A 27 28.90 -9.68 -3.47
C ALA A 27 28.01 -10.81 -4.00
N GLU A 28 28.57 -12.02 -4.18
CA GLU A 28 27.81 -13.23 -4.42
C GLU A 28 27.00 -13.60 -3.16
N TYR A 29 25.68 -13.56 -3.28
CA TYR A 29 24.78 -14.01 -2.23
C TYR A 29 24.46 -15.50 -2.41
N HIS A 30 24.79 -16.30 -1.41
CA HIS A 30 24.30 -17.67 -1.31
C HIS A 30 22.99 -17.70 -0.52
N LEU A 31 21.89 -17.95 -1.20
CA LEU A 31 20.61 -18.28 -0.57
C LEU A 31 20.65 -19.75 -0.16
N SER A 32 20.74 -20.03 1.12
CA SER A 32 20.54 -21.37 1.64
C SER A 32 19.14 -21.50 2.22
N PHE A 33 18.37 -22.44 1.72
CA PHE A 33 17.07 -22.80 2.27
C PHE A 33 17.28 -23.97 3.22
N GLN A 34 16.95 -23.76 4.49
CA GLN A 34 16.84 -24.87 5.45
C GLN A 34 15.37 -25.25 5.57
N THR A 35 15.02 -26.41 5.05
CA THR A 35 13.69 -26.99 5.24
C THR A 35 13.73 -27.96 6.42
N THR A 36 12.65 -28.03 7.18
CA THR A 36 12.43 -29.11 8.13
C THR A 36 12.31 -30.43 7.37
N GLN A 37 12.67 -31.54 8.02
CA GLN A 37 12.77 -32.86 7.36
C GLN A 37 11.46 -33.33 6.69
N ALA A 38 10.30 -32.79 7.09
CA ALA A 38 8.99 -33.12 6.55
C ALA A 38 8.74 -32.56 5.14
N ASP A 39 9.41 -31.42 4.78
CA ASP A 39 9.06 -30.67 3.57
C ASP A 39 9.92 -30.99 2.34
N LYS A 40 10.97 -31.82 2.52
CA LYS A 40 11.90 -32.16 1.42
C LYS A 40 11.31 -33.07 0.33
N SER A 41 10.16 -33.69 0.61
CA SER A 41 9.48 -34.56 -0.33
C SER A 41 8.41 -33.87 -1.18
N HIS A 42 8.14 -32.58 -0.95
CA HIS A 42 7.11 -31.82 -1.69
C HIS A 42 7.62 -31.38 -3.06
N GLY A 43 6.76 -31.54 -4.09
CA GLY A 43 7.06 -31.13 -5.47
C GLY A 43 7.50 -29.68 -5.59
N ALA A 44 6.91 -28.74 -4.81
CA ALA A 44 7.31 -27.35 -4.75
C ALA A 44 8.77 -27.13 -4.32
N TYR A 45 9.31 -27.99 -3.45
CA TYR A 45 10.73 -27.91 -3.06
C TYR A 45 11.66 -28.32 -4.21
N GLN A 46 11.30 -29.37 -4.93
CA GLN A 46 12.09 -29.83 -6.08
C GLN A 46 12.05 -28.82 -7.21
N GLU A 47 10.88 -28.24 -7.51
CA GLU A 47 10.74 -27.19 -8.53
C GLU A 47 11.46 -25.89 -8.14
N MET A 48 11.47 -25.54 -6.86
CA MET A 48 12.24 -24.40 -6.36
C MET A 48 13.75 -24.61 -6.52
N ALA A 49 14.23 -25.83 -6.28
CA ALA A 49 15.64 -26.18 -6.51
C ALA A 49 16.01 -26.09 -7.99
N GLU A 50 15.12 -26.49 -8.92
CA GLU A 50 15.31 -26.34 -10.36
C GLU A 50 15.33 -24.86 -10.77
N VAL A 51 14.39 -24.04 -10.29
CA VAL A 51 14.37 -22.58 -10.53
C VAL A 51 15.65 -21.92 -10.07
N GLN A 52 16.19 -22.32 -8.92
CA GLN A 52 17.47 -21.80 -8.42
C GLN A 52 18.67 -22.22 -9.30
N LYS A 53 18.70 -23.46 -9.74
CA LYS A 53 19.73 -23.96 -10.63
C LYS A 53 19.81 -23.14 -11.92
N TYR A 54 18.64 -22.75 -12.47
CA TYR A 54 18.57 -21.97 -13.71
C TYR A 54 18.69 -20.47 -13.48
N ALA A 55 18.42 -19.94 -12.29
CA ALA A 55 18.57 -18.51 -11.98
C ALA A 55 20.01 -18.01 -12.17
N GLY A 56 20.99 -18.86 -11.88
CA GLY A 56 22.43 -18.57 -12.12
C GLY A 56 22.74 -18.43 -13.62
N THR A 57 22.18 -19.30 -14.44
CA THR A 57 22.35 -19.29 -15.91
C THR A 57 21.73 -18.06 -16.52
N VAL A 58 20.51 -17.66 -16.10
CA VAL A 58 19.86 -16.41 -16.56
C VAL A 58 20.68 -15.18 -16.23
N ARG A 59 21.22 -15.10 -15.01
CA ARG A 59 22.03 -13.96 -14.59
C ARG A 59 23.28 -13.83 -15.45
N LYS A 60 23.92 -14.94 -15.76
CA LYS A 60 25.10 -14.98 -16.63
C LYS A 60 24.76 -14.52 -18.04
N GLN A 61 23.63 -14.99 -18.61
CA GLN A 61 23.19 -14.61 -19.96
C GLN A 61 22.74 -13.15 -20.04
N MET A 62 22.11 -12.61 -19.00
CA MET A 62 21.78 -11.18 -18.91
C MET A 62 23.04 -10.31 -18.87
N GLN A 63 24.08 -10.77 -18.19
CA GLN A 63 25.39 -10.08 -18.18
C GLN A 63 26.09 -10.13 -19.55
N GLU A 64 25.89 -11.19 -20.31
CA GLU A 64 26.45 -11.37 -21.65
C GLU A 64 25.60 -10.69 -22.75
N GLY A 65 24.49 -10.02 -22.42
CA GLY A 65 23.65 -9.26 -23.37
C GLY A 65 22.83 -10.12 -24.35
N LEU A 66 22.65 -11.39 -24.02
CA LEU A 66 21.90 -12.32 -24.85
C LEU A 66 20.38 -12.15 -24.65
N THR A 67 19.65 -11.87 -25.73
CA THR A 67 18.19 -11.72 -25.70
C THR A 67 17.49 -13.04 -26.07
N ASP A 68 16.47 -13.38 -25.28
CA ASP A 68 15.41 -14.38 -25.50
C ASP A 68 15.85 -15.73 -26.10
N THR A 69 16.83 -16.37 -25.47
CA THR A 69 17.33 -17.70 -25.83
C THR A 69 16.32 -18.80 -25.47
N GLU A 70 16.48 -20.00 -26.06
CA GLU A 70 15.69 -21.19 -25.70
C GLU A 70 15.74 -21.49 -24.19
N GLU A 71 16.88 -21.21 -23.55
CA GLU A 71 17.06 -21.37 -22.10
C GLU A 71 16.20 -20.38 -21.30
N MET A 72 16.07 -19.13 -21.75
CA MET A 72 15.18 -18.15 -21.09
C MET A 72 13.70 -18.55 -21.21
N ARG A 73 13.29 -19.17 -22.32
CA ARG A 73 11.94 -19.71 -22.49
C ARG A 73 11.72 -20.88 -21.54
N ALA A 74 12.66 -21.81 -21.46
CA ALA A 74 12.60 -22.93 -20.51
C ALA A 74 12.49 -22.46 -19.06
N ILE A 75 13.20 -21.40 -18.69
CA ILE A 75 13.13 -20.81 -17.34
C ILE A 75 11.76 -20.18 -17.09
N LYS A 76 11.18 -19.49 -18.08
CA LYS A 76 9.81 -18.96 -17.97
C LYS A 76 8.79 -20.07 -17.74
N GLU A 77 8.89 -21.16 -18.49
CA GLU A 77 8.02 -22.34 -18.34
C GLU A 77 8.15 -22.99 -16.96
N ILE A 78 9.38 -23.17 -16.49
CA ILE A 78 9.64 -23.71 -15.14
C ILE A 78 9.05 -22.79 -14.06
N ARG A 79 9.21 -21.46 -14.20
CA ARG A 79 8.64 -20.50 -13.24
C ARG A 79 7.10 -20.53 -13.23
N GLN A 80 6.48 -20.64 -14.41
CA GLN A 80 5.02 -20.75 -14.52
C GLN A 80 4.52 -22.03 -13.86
N LYS A 81 5.18 -23.17 -14.15
CA LYS A 81 4.88 -24.45 -13.55
C LYS A 81 5.06 -24.43 -12.02
N TYR A 82 6.17 -23.85 -11.54
CA TYR A 82 6.40 -23.67 -10.11
C TYR A 82 5.31 -22.82 -9.46
N LYS A 83 4.92 -21.70 -10.08
CA LYS A 83 3.84 -20.84 -9.57
C LYS A 83 2.51 -21.61 -9.47
N ALA A 84 2.16 -22.40 -10.49
CA ALA A 84 0.95 -23.24 -10.48
C ALA A 84 0.99 -24.28 -9.35
N CYS A 85 2.09 -25.01 -9.23
CA CYS A 85 2.28 -26.00 -8.17
C CYS A 85 2.25 -25.36 -6.77
N TYR A 86 2.88 -24.21 -6.59
CA TYR A 86 2.84 -23.46 -5.34
C TYR A 86 1.41 -23.02 -4.98
N THR A 87 0.66 -22.51 -5.96
CA THR A 87 -0.75 -22.12 -5.75
C THR A 87 -1.59 -23.30 -5.30
N GLU A 88 -1.50 -24.43 -6.01
CA GLU A 88 -2.25 -25.64 -5.64
C GLU A 88 -1.91 -26.12 -4.22
N GLN A 89 -0.64 -26.08 -3.83
CA GLN A 89 -0.23 -26.45 -2.48
C GLN A 89 -0.72 -25.48 -1.41
N MET A 90 -0.72 -24.19 -1.71
CA MET A 90 -1.26 -23.18 -0.79
C MET A 90 -2.77 -23.34 -0.62
N GLU A 91 -3.50 -23.56 -1.71
CA GLU A 91 -4.95 -23.82 -1.65
C GLU A 91 -5.26 -25.06 -0.78
N LYS A 92 -4.48 -26.14 -0.96
CA LYS A 92 -4.63 -27.33 -0.12
C LYS A 92 -4.33 -27.04 1.35
N LEU A 93 -3.26 -26.29 1.64
CA LEU A 93 -2.91 -25.91 3.01
C LEU A 93 -3.99 -25.02 3.64
N HIS A 94 -4.49 -24.05 2.91
CA HIS A 94 -5.57 -23.18 3.37
C HIS A 94 -6.83 -23.99 3.70
N LYS A 95 -7.16 -24.96 2.84
CA LYS A 95 -8.29 -25.85 3.09
C LYS A 95 -8.09 -26.71 4.34
N GLU A 96 -6.92 -27.32 4.52
CA GLU A 96 -6.59 -28.12 5.72
C GLU A 96 -6.67 -27.26 7.00
N GLN A 97 -6.17 -26.02 6.96
CA GLN A 97 -6.26 -25.07 8.08
C GLN A 97 -7.71 -24.66 8.36
N ALA A 98 -8.50 -24.42 7.32
CA ALA A 98 -9.90 -24.08 7.47
C ALA A 98 -10.72 -25.25 8.06
N GLU A 99 -10.47 -26.49 7.61
CA GLU A 99 -11.09 -27.69 8.17
C GLU A 99 -10.76 -27.87 9.67
N GLU A 100 -9.52 -27.55 10.07
CA GLU A 100 -9.10 -27.58 11.47
C GLU A 100 -9.84 -26.51 12.31
N ILE A 101 -9.98 -25.29 11.78
CA ILE A 101 -10.73 -24.20 12.44
C ILE A 101 -12.22 -24.56 12.57
N MET A 102 -12.79 -25.14 11.52
CA MET A 102 -14.22 -25.50 11.47
C MET A 102 -14.58 -26.71 12.33
N GLN A 103 -13.61 -27.49 12.79
CA GLN A 103 -13.79 -28.61 13.72
C GLN A 103 -14.88 -29.62 13.30
N GLY A 104 -15.01 -29.88 12.00
CA GLY A 104 -15.98 -30.79 11.43
C GLY A 104 -17.24 -30.15 10.86
N GLU A 105 -17.36 -28.83 10.95
CA GLU A 105 -18.34 -28.08 10.19
C GLU A 105 -17.86 -27.87 8.74
N ALA A 106 -18.78 -27.52 7.85
CA ALA A 106 -18.44 -27.26 6.46
C ALA A 106 -17.55 -26.01 6.33
N VAL A 107 -16.46 -26.13 5.58
CA VAL A 107 -15.61 -24.97 5.24
C VAL A 107 -16.44 -24.01 4.39
N PRO A 108 -16.44 -22.70 4.72
CA PRO A 108 -17.15 -21.70 3.94
C PRO A 108 -16.69 -21.66 2.48
N ASP A 109 -17.62 -21.48 1.58
CA ASP A 109 -17.34 -21.20 0.16
C ASP A 109 -16.95 -19.73 -0.07
N ASP A 110 -16.56 -19.39 -1.31
CA ASP A 110 -16.12 -18.06 -1.68
C ASP A 110 -17.18 -16.99 -1.42
N GLU A 111 -18.47 -17.30 -1.62
CA GLU A 111 -19.57 -16.37 -1.36
C GLU A 111 -19.69 -16.09 0.14
N GLN A 112 -19.57 -17.11 0.96
CA GLN A 112 -19.63 -16.97 2.42
C GLN A 112 -18.42 -16.19 2.96
N ILE A 113 -17.22 -16.42 2.43
CA ILE A 113 -16.04 -15.61 2.77
C ILE A 113 -16.21 -14.15 2.36
N HIS A 114 -16.74 -13.90 1.16
CA HIS A 114 -17.04 -12.54 0.70
C HIS A 114 -18.02 -11.83 1.64
N ASN A 115 -19.12 -12.51 2.04
CA ASN A 115 -20.09 -11.97 2.99
C ASN A 115 -19.48 -11.65 4.37
N LEU A 116 -18.52 -12.46 4.83
CA LEU A 116 -17.78 -12.15 6.07
C LEU A 116 -16.91 -10.91 5.91
N LEU A 117 -16.26 -10.77 4.76
CA LEU A 117 -15.44 -9.58 4.46
C LEU A 117 -16.29 -8.32 4.40
N GLU A 118 -17.46 -8.37 3.76
CA GLU A 118 -18.43 -7.27 3.73
C GLU A 118 -18.95 -6.93 5.14
N LYS A 119 -19.30 -7.95 5.95
CA LYS A 119 -19.70 -7.77 7.35
C LYS A 119 -18.59 -7.03 8.13
N LYS A 120 -17.32 -7.42 7.93
CA LYS A 120 -16.17 -6.75 8.55
C LYS A 120 -16.05 -5.29 8.09
N ALA A 121 -16.15 -5.04 6.78
CA ALA A 121 -16.08 -3.69 6.21
C ALA A 121 -17.20 -2.77 6.70
N ALA A 122 -18.38 -3.31 6.97
CA ALA A 122 -19.49 -2.58 7.59
C ALA A 122 -19.30 -2.30 9.10
N GLY A 123 -18.24 -2.79 9.72
CA GLY A 123 -18.00 -2.66 11.16
C GLY A 123 -18.77 -3.68 12.01
N GLY A 124 -19.26 -4.77 11.41
CA GLY A 124 -19.93 -5.85 12.15
C GLY A 124 -18.96 -6.68 12.98
N GLU A 125 -19.42 -7.14 14.13
CA GLU A 125 -18.61 -8.03 14.98
C GLU A 125 -18.46 -9.41 14.32
N LEU A 126 -17.22 -9.87 14.23
CA LEU A 126 -16.84 -11.20 13.79
C LEU A 126 -16.37 -12.03 14.96
N THR A 127 -16.68 -13.32 14.96
CA THR A 127 -16.12 -14.28 15.91
C THR A 127 -14.64 -14.51 15.63
N GLU A 128 -13.92 -15.09 16.60
CA GLU A 128 -12.51 -15.47 16.41
C GLU A 128 -12.33 -16.45 15.23
N GLN A 129 -13.27 -17.37 15.07
CA GLN A 129 -13.29 -18.35 13.99
C GLN A 129 -13.48 -17.66 12.62
N GLU A 130 -14.46 -16.73 12.49
CA GLU A 130 -14.70 -15.95 11.27
C GLU A 130 -13.47 -15.09 10.91
N ASN A 131 -12.83 -14.44 11.88
CA ASN A 131 -11.60 -13.68 11.63
C ASN A 131 -10.43 -14.59 11.20
N ALA A 132 -10.30 -15.78 11.77
CA ALA A 132 -9.27 -16.76 11.37
C ALA A 132 -9.48 -17.22 9.92
N LEU A 133 -10.73 -17.47 9.51
CA LEU A 133 -11.07 -17.84 8.14
C LEU A 133 -10.73 -16.71 7.15
N LEU A 134 -11.07 -15.46 7.47
CA LEU A 134 -10.69 -14.32 6.63
C LEU A 134 -9.17 -14.20 6.47
N ASN A 135 -8.39 -14.45 7.53
CA ASN A 135 -6.93 -14.42 7.45
C ASN A 135 -6.32 -15.53 6.56
N ILE A 136 -7.06 -16.62 6.34
CA ILE A 136 -6.64 -17.72 5.46
C ILE A 136 -7.00 -17.40 4.00
N PHE A 137 -8.23 -16.94 3.75
CA PHE A 137 -8.79 -16.86 2.40
C PHE A 137 -8.66 -15.47 1.76
N CYS A 138 -8.49 -14.40 2.56
CA CYS A 138 -8.36 -13.04 2.04
C CYS A 138 -6.90 -12.60 1.97
N THR A 139 -6.59 -11.77 0.98
CA THR A 139 -5.30 -11.11 0.87
C THR A 139 -5.14 -10.02 1.95
N ALA A 140 -3.90 -9.65 2.24
CA ALA A 140 -3.63 -8.54 3.16
C ALA A 140 -4.31 -7.24 2.69
N ALA A 141 -4.32 -6.97 1.38
CA ALA A 141 -4.95 -5.77 0.83
C ALA A 141 -6.48 -5.76 1.04
N GLU A 142 -7.16 -6.89 0.85
CA GLU A 142 -8.60 -7.02 1.12
C GLU A 142 -8.92 -6.82 2.59
N LEU A 143 -8.10 -7.39 3.48
CA LEU A 143 -8.25 -7.22 4.93
C LEU A 143 -7.99 -5.78 5.37
N ASP A 144 -6.97 -5.13 4.82
CA ASP A 144 -6.65 -3.73 5.12
C ASP A 144 -7.76 -2.81 4.63
N SER A 145 -8.31 -3.07 3.44
CA SER A 145 -9.46 -2.34 2.90
C SER A 145 -10.70 -2.51 3.78
N ALA A 146 -11.03 -3.74 4.19
CA ALA A 146 -12.16 -4.00 5.07
C ALA A 146 -11.97 -3.36 6.46
N ASN A 147 -10.76 -3.38 7.03
CA ASN A 147 -10.45 -2.72 8.29
C ASN A 147 -10.57 -1.20 8.20
N ALA A 148 -10.08 -0.61 7.10
CA ALA A 148 -10.19 0.84 6.86
C ALA A 148 -11.65 1.26 6.69
N SER A 149 -12.44 0.49 5.94
CA SER A 149 -13.89 0.72 5.79
C SER A 149 -14.63 0.59 7.13
N ALA A 150 -14.32 -0.43 7.92
CA ALA A 150 -14.90 -0.60 9.25
C ALA A 150 -14.56 0.58 10.16
N LYS A 151 -13.31 1.04 10.15
CA LYS A 151 -12.86 2.20 10.90
C LYS A 151 -13.61 3.47 10.52
N MET A 152 -13.82 3.68 9.19
CA MET A 152 -14.61 4.80 8.69
C MET A 152 -16.06 4.72 9.14
N ASN A 153 -16.69 3.56 9.00
CA ASN A 153 -18.11 3.36 9.28
C ASN A 153 -18.47 3.39 10.76
N THR A 154 -17.50 3.22 11.65
CA THR A 154 -17.70 3.21 13.10
C THR A 154 -17.04 4.41 13.79
N THR A 155 -15.72 4.33 13.97
CA THR A 155 -14.98 5.24 14.85
C THR A 155 -14.81 6.64 14.27
N VAL A 156 -14.42 6.73 12.99
CA VAL A 156 -14.08 8.03 12.37
C VAL A 156 -15.34 8.84 12.15
N LYS A 157 -16.38 8.22 11.61
CA LYS A 157 -17.69 8.81 11.41
C LYS A 157 -18.26 9.40 12.70
N ASP A 158 -18.22 8.61 13.79
CA ASP A 158 -18.80 9.03 15.07
C ASP A 158 -18.03 10.22 15.66
N ARG A 159 -16.68 10.21 15.57
CA ARG A 159 -15.84 11.33 16.03
C ARG A 159 -16.08 12.60 15.20
N ILE A 160 -16.12 12.49 13.88
CA ILE A 160 -16.42 13.62 13.00
C ILE A 160 -17.82 14.19 13.30
N SER A 161 -18.81 13.32 13.45
CA SER A 161 -20.19 13.72 13.76
C SER A 161 -20.26 14.44 15.11
N ALA A 162 -19.57 13.94 16.15
CA ALA A 162 -19.50 14.57 17.46
C ALA A 162 -18.82 15.94 17.40
N ASP A 163 -17.68 16.07 16.70
CA ASP A 163 -16.95 17.34 16.57
C ASP A 163 -17.74 18.37 15.77
N LEU A 164 -18.48 17.95 14.72
CA LEU A 164 -19.37 18.82 13.97
C LEU A 164 -20.55 19.30 14.86
N GLN A 165 -21.14 18.42 15.64
CA GLN A 165 -22.21 18.75 16.56
C GLN A 165 -21.71 19.71 17.66
N GLU A 166 -20.50 19.51 18.19
CA GLU A 166 -19.87 20.44 19.15
C GLU A 166 -19.65 21.82 18.53
N ALA A 167 -19.31 21.88 17.23
CA ALA A 167 -19.21 23.12 16.47
C ALA A 167 -20.57 23.77 16.13
N GLY A 168 -21.69 23.15 16.55
CA GLY A 168 -23.05 23.61 16.30
C GLY A 168 -23.52 23.33 14.86
N ILE A 169 -22.98 22.30 14.23
CA ILE A 169 -23.32 21.91 12.86
C ILE A 169 -24.08 20.58 12.93
N ASP A 170 -25.32 20.60 12.48
CA ASP A 170 -26.13 19.39 12.29
C ASP A 170 -26.00 18.94 10.84
N ILE A 171 -25.53 17.72 10.65
CA ILE A 171 -25.34 17.10 9.33
C ILE A 171 -26.40 16.05 9.01
N SER A 172 -27.39 15.85 9.90
CA SER A 172 -28.41 14.79 9.74
C SER A 172 -29.15 14.85 8.40
N ASP A 173 -29.49 16.07 7.97
CA ASP A 173 -30.22 16.33 6.73
C ASP A 173 -29.31 17.02 5.67
N SER A 174 -28.02 16.98 5.87
CA SER A 174 -27.08 17.68 4.98
C SER A 174 -26.47 16.72 3.97
N THR A 175 -26.37 17.18 2.72
CA THR A 175 -25.62 16.48 1.68
C THR A 175 -24.52 17.40 1.17
N PHE A 176 -23.28 16.99 1.32
CA PHE A 176 -22.12 17.72 0.81
C PHE A 176 -20.96 16.75 0.51
N SER A 177 -20.04 17.19 -0.32
CA SER A 177 -18.82 16.43 -0.61
C SER A 177 -17.61 17.05 0.05
N ILE A 178 -16.72 16.20 0.51
CA ILE A 178 -15.43 16.54 1.08
C ILE A 178 -14.37 16.18 0.05
N LYS A 179 -13.47 17.09 -0.22
CA LYS A 179 -12.28 16.86 -1.03
C LYS A 179 -11.04 17.11 -0.20
N ILE A 180 -10.05 16.26 -0.33
CA ILE A 180 -8.74 16.45 0.30
C ILE A 180 -7.72 16.58 -0.81
N GLY A 181 -7.03 17.70 -0.82
CA GLY A 181 -5.95 17.96 -1.77
C GLY A 181 -4.68 17.20 -1.42
N ALA A 182 -3.76 17.15 -2.38
CA ALA A 182 -2.43 16.59 -2.18
C ALA A 182 -1.62 17.28 -1.08
N ASP A 183 -1.93 18.53 -0.83
CA ASP A 183 -1.36 19.35 0.25
C ASP A 183 -2.01 19.08 1.63
N GLY A 184 -2.94 18.12 1.69
CA GLY A 184 -3.70 17.80 2.89
C GLY A 184 -4.81 18.79 3.24
N GLN A 185 -5.05 19.79 2.38
CA GLN A 185 -6.12 20.75 2.64
C GLN A 185 -7.49 20.16 2.35
N VAL A 186 -8.41 20.37 3.27
CA VAL A 186 -9.80 19.93 3.12
C VAL A 186 -10.62 21.07 2.51
N SER A 187 -11.42 20.73 1.52
CA SER A 187 -12.44 21.60 0.95
C SER A 187 -13.79 20.91 0.93
N VAL A 188 -14.86 21.68 1.08
CA VAL A 188 -16.23 21.18 1.10
C VAL A 188 -17.04 21.81 -0.02
N ASP A 189 -17.73 20.99 -0.79
CA ASP A 189 -18.63 21.43 -1.86
C ASP A 189 -20.08 21.04 -1.52
N GLY A 190 -21.04 21.89 -1.92
CA GLY A 190 -22.47 21.66 -1.68
C GLY A 190 -23.04 22.52 -0.53
N ILE A 191 -22.23 23.21 0.23
CA ILE A 191 -22.65 24.12 1.29
C ILE A 191 -22.63 25.56 0.77
N GLN A 192 -23.81 26.22 0.79
CA GLN A 192 -23.99 27.60 0.29
C GLN A 192 -23.51 28.66 1.29
N ASP A 193 -23.68 28.41 2.59
CA ASP A 193 -23.25 29.31 3.65
C ASP A 193 -21.72 29.22 3.83
N HIS A 194 -21.04 30.30 3.48
CA HIS A 194 -19.58 30.36 3.54
C HIS A 194 -19.03 30.22 4.98
N ALA A 195 -19.73 30.78 5.99
CA ALA A 195 -19.31 30.67 7.37
C ALA A 195 -19.47 29.22 7.89
N MET A 196 -20.56 28.56 7.52
CA MET A 196 -20.81 27.16 7.81
C MET A 196 -19.79 26.26 7.10
N LYS A 197 -19.56 26.49 5.79
CA LYS A 197 -18.54 25.79 5.02
C LYS A 197 -17.18 25.85 5.71
N GLN A 198 -16.70 27.01 6.08
CA GLN A 198 -15.42 27.21 6.73
C GLN A 198 -15.33 26.52 8.10
N LYS A 199 -16.41 26.50 8.87
CA LYS A 199 -16.46 25.74 10.13
C LYS A 199 -16.32 24.23 9.89
N ILE A 200 -17.03 23.69 8.90
CA ILE A 200 -16.95 22.27 8.52
C ILE A 200 -15.52 21.94 8.08
N GLU A 201 -14.91 22.73 7.19
CA GLU A 201 -13.55 22.56 6.72
C GLU A 201 -12.54 22.56 7.89
N ASN A 202 -12.70 23.44 8.86
CA ASN A 202 -11.84 23.50 10.06
C ASN A 202 -11.97 22.25 10.94
N VAL A 203 -13.18 21.70 11.10
CA VAL A 203 -13.38 20.45 11.84
C VAL A 203 -12.76 19.29 11.07
N LEU A 204 -13.06 19.16 9.79
CA LEU A 204 -12.60 18.05 8.96
C LEU A 204 -11.09 18.04 8.73
N SER A 205 -10.44 19.20 8.76
CA SER A 205 -8.98 19.31 8.64
C SER A 205 -8.21 18.57 9.73
N LYS A 206 -8.83 18.33 10.90
CA LYS A 206 -8.25 17.49 11.97
C LYS A 206 -8.17 16.03 11.58
N TYR A 207 -8.97 15.61 10.62
CA TYR A 207 -9.13 14.23 10.18
C TYR A 207 -8.51 13.97 8.80
N SER A 208 -7.89 14.98 8.17
CA SER A 208 -7.40 14.88 6.79
C SER A 208 -6.43 13.72 6.58
N ASP A 209 -5.51 13.50 7.52
CA ASP A 209 -4.55 12.39 7.42
C ASP A 209 -5.24 11.03 7.55
N GLU A 210 -6.15 10.89 8.51
CA GLU A 210 -6.88 9.65 8.73
C GLU A 210 -7.85 9.32 7.58
N LEU A 211 -8.52 10.33 7.02
CA LEU A 211 -9.36 10.15 5.84
C LEU A 211 -8.52 9.79 4.61
N MET A 212 -7.33 10.37 4.46
CA MET A 212 -6.40 10.04 3.39
C MET A 212 -5.94 8.59 3.50
N ASP A 213 -5.55 8.13 4.69
CA ASP A 213 -5.13 6.75 4.94
C ASP A 213 -6.26 5.75 4.59
N ILE A 214 -7.51 6.06 5.00
CA ILE A 214 -8.67 5.25 4.67
C ILE A 214 -8.87 5.20 3.15
N TYR A 215 -8.78 6.33 2.47
CA TYR A 215 -8.91 6.41 1.02
C TYR A 215 -7.85 5.55 0.31
N PHE A 216 -6.59 5.64 0.73
CA PHE A 216 -5.51 4.82 0.17
C PHE A 216 -5.75 3.32 0.30
N CYS A 217 -6.42 2.88 1.36
CA CYS A 217 -6.73 1.46 1.58
C CYS A 217 -7.99 1.00 0.83
N THR A 218 -8.92 1.91 0.51
CA THR A 218 -10.27 1.53 0.06
C THR A 218 -10.59 1.89 -1.39
N ASP A 219 -9.87 2.86 -1.98
CA ASP A 219 -10.09 3.23 -3.39
C ASP A 219 -9.59 2.15 -4.34
N SER A 220 -10.49 1.67 -5.21
CA SER A 220 -10.21 0.57 -6.15
C SER A 220 -9.11 0.92 -7.14
N LYS A 221 -9.06 2.16 -7.62
CA LYS A 221 -8.04 2.61 -8.59
C LYS A 221 -6.66 2.63 -7.97
N ILE A 222 -6.56 3.06 -6.69
CA ILE A 222 -5.29 3.00 -5.95
C ILE A 222 -4.88 1.55 -5.73
N GLN A 223 -5.82 0.66 -5.42
CA GLN A 223 -5.51 -0.76 -5.23
C GLN A 223 -4.96 -1.44 -6.50
N GLU A 224 -5.35 -0.96 -7.68
CA GLU A 224 -4.85 -1.46 -8.98
C GLU A 224 -3.46 -0.93 -9.35
N LEU A 225 -2.97 0.12 -8.69
CA LEU A 225 -1.63 0.66 -8.93
C LEU A 225 -0.54 -0.35 -8.54
N SER A 226 0.59 -0.31 -9.24
CA SER A 226 1.78 -1.05 -8.84
C SER A 226 2.33 -0.56 -7.49
N ASP A 227 3.07 -1.40 -6.78
CA ASP A 227 3.68 -1.05 -5.50
C ASP A 227 4.54 0.22 -5.59
N LYS A 228 5.22 0.40 -6.73
CA LYS A 228 6.01 1.61 -6.99
C LYS A 228 5.13 2.84 -7.13
N GLU A 229 4.02 2.75 -7.82
CA GLU A 229 3.08 3.87 -8.01
C GLU A 229 2.38 4.23 -6.71
N LYS A 230 1.98 3.23 -5.91
CA LYS A 230 1.44 3.44 -4.56
C LYS A 230 2.44 4.19 -3.68
N TYR A 231 3.69 3.75 -3.68
CA TYR A 231 4.76 4.44 -2.95
C TYR A 231 4.94 5.89 -3.41
N LEU A 232 5.04 6.12 -4.73
CA LEU A 232 5.21 7.47 -5.28
C LEU A 232 4.03 8.37 -4.98
N LEU A 233 2.80 7.84 -5.01
CA LEU A 233 1.60 8.60 -4.70
C LEU A 233 1.58 9.00 -3.21
N GLN A 234 1.91 8.07 -2.31
CA GLN A 234 2.02 8.37 -0.88
C GLN A 234 3.12 9.41 -0.62
N ALA A 235 4.30 9.23 -1.20
CA ALA A 235 5.40 10.16 -1.10
C ALA A 235 5.03 11.56 -1.64
N ALA A 236 4.25 11.62 -2.73
CA ALA A 236 3.79 12.88 -3.30
C ALA A 236 2.82 13.62 -2.36
N VAL A 237 1.96 12.90 -1.64
CA VAL A 237 1.10 13.48 -0.59
C VAL A 237 1.95 14.04 0.56
N ASP A 238 2.90 13.26 1.06
CA ASP A 238 3.75 13.67 2.18
C ASP A 238 4.61 14.90 1.83
N VAL A 239 5.20 14.89 0.64
CA VAL A 239 5.92 16.04 0.09
C VAL A 239 5.00 17.23 -0.12
N GLY A 240 3.80 17.04 -0.66
CA GLY A 240 2.80 18.10 -0.86
C GLY A 240 2.43 18.79 0.45
N LYS A 241 2.13 18.03 1.49
CA LYS A 241 1.86 18.54 2.85
C LYS A 241 3.05 19.31 3.41
N PHE A 242 4.26 18.77 3.24
CA PHE A 242 5.47 19.45 3.67
C PHE A 242 5.68 20.78 2.96
N LEU A 243 5.60 20.80 1.62
CA LEU A 243 5.76 22.01 0.82
C LEU A 243 4.73 23.08 1.20
N TYR A 244 3.45 22.69 1.31
CA TYR A 244 2.38 23.58 1.74
C TYR A 244 2.68 24.22 3.10
N LYS A 245 2.98 23.39 4.10
CA LYS A 245 3.27 23.84 5.46
C LYS A 245 4.51 24.73 5.55
N ALA A 246 5.58 24.37 4.85
CA ALA A 246 6.86 25.06 4.93
C ALA A 246 6.88 26.35 4.08
N SER A 247 6.05 26.45 3.03
CA SER A 247 5.94 27.64 2.18
C SER A 247 4.75 28.55 2.51
N GLY A 248 3.89 28.14 3.45
CA GLY A 248 2.62 28.82 3.69
C GLY A 248 1.66 28.74 2.50
N GLY A 249 1.70 27.64 1.75
CA GLY A 249 0.85 27.39 0.60
C GLY A 249 1.30 28.04 -0.71
N SER A 250 2.50 28.66 -0.74
CA SER A 250 2.99 29.35 -1.94
C SER A 250 3.72 28.46 -2.95
N VAL A 251 4.02 27.19 -2.57
CA VAL A 251 4.72 26.21 -3.42
C VAL A 251 3.99 24.88 -3.39
N SER A 252 3.75 24.35 -4.56
CA SER A 252 3.22 22.98 -4.77
C SER A 252 4.24 22.11 -5.48
N LEU A 253 4.02 20.80 -5.46
CA LEU A 253 4.86 19.84 -6.17
C LEU A 253 4.88 20.11 -7.70
N GLY A 254 3.76 20.60 -8.25
CA GLY A 254 3.64 20.96 -9.67
C GLY A 254 4.47 22.18 -10.09
N ASP A 255 4.89 23.01 -9.14
CA ASP A 255 5.76 24.17 -9.42
C ASP A 255 7.24 23.79 -9.52
N LEU A 256 7.57 22.54 -9.20
CA LEU A 256 8.95 22.07 -9.14
C LEU A 256 9.39 21.36 -10.43
N SER A 257 10.68 21.47 -10.73
CA SER A 257 11.31 20.70 -11.79
C SER A 257 12.68 20.18 -11.35
N VAL A 258 13.20 19.15 -12.02
CA VAL A 258 14.52 18.58 -11.75
C VAL A 258 15.39 18.65 -13.01
N GLU A 259 16.54 19.30 -12.88
CA GLU A 259 17.59 19.32 -13.90
C GLU A 259 18.93 18.98 -13.27
N ASN A 260 19.63 18.01 -13.86
CA ASN A 260 20.95 17.56 -13.39
C ASN A 260 21.00 17.31 -11.85
N THR A 261 19.98 16.66 -11.30
CA THR A 261 19.78 16.36 -9.88
C THR A 261 19.41 17.57 -8.98
N ALA A 262 19.46 18.79 -9.47
CA ALA A 262 19.01 19.96 -8.73
C ALA A 262 17.48 20.13 -8.86
N ILE A 263 16.81 20.47 -7.75
CA ILE A 263 15.39 20.81 -7.72
C ILE A 263 15.27 22.31 -7.94
N HIS A 264 14.51 22.70 -8.93
CA HIS A 264 14.21 24.09 -9.25
C HIS A 264 12.77 24.44 -8.89
N GLY A 265 12.50 25.73 -8.66
CA GLY A 265 11.18 26.23 -8.24
C GLY A 265 11.04 26.40 -6.73
N LEU A 266 12.01 25.96 -5.93
CA LEU A 266 11.99 26.13 -4.48
C LEU A 266 12.41 27.56 -4.09
N PRO A 267 11.71 28.20 -3.14
CA PRO A 267 12.23 29.36 -2.44
C PRO A 267 13.56 29.01 -1.74
N LYS A 268 14.48 29.99 -1.67
CA LYS A 268 15.80 29.77 -1.09
C LYS A 268 15.77 29.10 0.29
N THR A 269 14.84 29.49 1.14
CA THR A 269 14.68 28.91 2.49
C THR A 269 14.35 27.44 2.47
N LEU A 270 13.52 26.97 1.53
CA LEU A 270 13.18 25.57 1.35
C LEU A 270 14.31 24.81 0.65
N ASP A 271 14.96 25.42 -0.34
CA ASP A 271 16.13 24.87 -1.00
C ASP A 271 17.28 24.63 0.00
N ASP A 272 17.55 25.60 0.86
CA ASP A 272 18.54 25.47 1.94
C ASP A 272 18.15 24.35 2.93
N LEU A 273 16.86 24.22 3.28
CA LEU A 273 16.36 23.21 4.20
C LEU A 273 16.49 21.79 3.62
N LEU A 274 16.15 21.61 2.35
CA LEU A 274 16.18 20.32 1.67
C LEU A 274 17.59 19.88 1.29
N ASN A 275 18.46 20.79 0.89
CA ASN A 275 19.82 20.50 0.48
C ASN A 275 20.82 20.47 1.66
N HIS A 276 20.47 21.10 2.78
CA HIS A 276 21.30 21.12 3.99
C HIS A 276 20.44 20.74 5.22
N PRO A 277 19.94 19.50 5.29
CA PRO A 277 18.94 19.10 6.29
C PRO A 277 19.44 19.07 7.74
N GLY A 278 20.71 19.44 7.98
CA GLY A 278 21.27 19.50 9.35
C GLY A 278 21.22 18.18 10.10
N GLY A 279 21.24 17.06 9.38
CA GLY A 279 21.09 15.71 9.95
C GLY A 279 19.64 15.25 10.11
N ASN A 280 18.67 16.00 9.64
CA ASN A 280 17.27 15.56 9.62
C ASN A 280 17.04 14.62 8.41
N LEU A 281 16.91 13.33 8.68
CA LEU A 281 16.73 12.30 7.66
C LEU A 281 15.45 12.51 6.84
N THR A 282 14.38 12.97 7.45
CA THR A 282 13.10 13.24 6.76
C THR A 282 13.26 14.23 5.61
N TYR A 283 14.10 15.24 5.76
CA TYR A 283 14.34 16.21 4.68
C TYR A 283 15.18 15.63 3.54
N GLN A 284 16.05 14.66 3.84
CA GLN A 284 16.79 13.91 2.81
C GLN A 284 15.83 13.02 2.03
N ASP A 285 14.88 12.38 2.71
CA ASP A 285 13.86 11.56 2.09
C ASP A 285 12.98 12.40 1.16
N TYR A 286 12.49 13.55 1.60
CA TYR A 286 11.72 14.47 0.74
C TYR A 286 12.49 14.92 -0.50
N THR A 287 13.79 15.20 -0.39
CA THR A 287 14.61 15.53 -1.55
C THR A 287 14.70 14.38 -2.54
N SER A 288 14.84 13.15 -2.05
CA SER A 288 14.85 11.94 -2.87
C SER A 288 13.50 11.72 -3.53
N ASP A 289 12.43 11.81 -2.75
CA ASP A 289 11.06 11.61 -3.20
C ASP A 289 10.65 12.62 -4.28
N ILE A 290 10.94 13.90 -4.10
CA ILE A 290 10.68 14.93 -5.12
C ILE A 290 11.35 14.56 -6.44
N ARG A 291 12.63 14.14 -6.40
CA ARG A 291 13.36 13.75 -7.61
C ARG A 291 12.74 12.53 -8.29
N GLU A 292 12.37 11.54 -7.51
CA GLU A 292 11.79 10.30 -8.02
C GLU A 292 10.39 10.53 -8.61
N ILE A 293 9.54 11.30 -7.93
CA ILE A 293 8.21 11.68 -8.41
C ILE A 293 8.31 12.45 -9.72
N LEU A 294 9.13 13.50 -9.77
CA LEU A 294 9.29 14.31 -10.98
C LEU A 294 9.94 13.54 -12.14
N ALA A 295 10.83 12.59 -11.85
CA ALA A 295 11.39 11.69 -12.85
C ALA A 295 10.33 10.72 -13.39
N TYR A 296 9.49 10.17 -12.53
CA TYR A 296 8.37 9.32 -12.91
C TYR A 296 7.37 10.08 -13.79
N ASN A 297 6.91 11.25 -13.35
CA ASN A 297 5.95 12.08 -14.09
C ASN A 297 6.47 12.41 -15.50
N ARG A 298 7.75 12.75 -15.62
CA ARG A 298 8.39 13.01 -16.91
C ARG A 298 8.46 11.77 -17.80
N THR A 299 8.82 10.63 -17.23
CA THR A 299 9.00 9.38 -17.98
C THR A 299 7.66 8.80 -18.46
N GLN A 300 6.64 8.90 -17.63
CA GLN A 300 5.30 8.41 -17.94
C GLN A 300 4.43 9.42 -18.68
N HIS A 301 4.92 10.68 -18.86
CA HIS A 301 4.13 11.80 -19.38
C HIS A 301 2.80 11.99 -18.64
N LYS A 302 2.80 11.72 -17.33
CA LYS A 302 1.62 11.70 -16.47
C LYS A 302 1.99 12.23 -15.10
N ASP A 303 1.18 13.09 -14.55
CA ASP A 303 1.33 13.50 -13.15
C ASP A 303 0.73 12.42 -12.26
N ILE A 304 1.55 11.79 -11.40
CA ILE A 304 1.09 10.78 -10.45
C ILE A 304 -0.02 11.33 -9.54
N MET A 305 0.01 12.63 -9.23
CA MET A 305 -1.02 13.27 -8.42
C MET A 305 -2.38 13.34 -9.11
N SER A 306 -2.45 13.19 -10.44
CA SER A 306 -3.73 13.11 -11.16
C SER A 306 -4.55 11.87 -10.81
N GLU A 307 -3.93 10.86 -10.23
CA GLU A 307 -4.62 9.66 -9.70
C GLU A 307 -5.30 9.94 -8.35
N LEU A 308 -4.88 10.99 -7.64
CA LEU A 308 -5.42 11.33 -6.35
C LEU A 308 -6.70 12.16 -6.49
N ASN A 309 -7.82 11.55 -6.24
CA ASN A 309 -9.12 12.22 -6.24
C ASN A 309 -9.89 11.88 -4.96
N VAL A 310 -9.31 12.25 -3.82
CA VAL A 310 -9.90 11.95 -2.50
C VAL A 310 -11.20 12.68 -2.33
N GLN A 311 -12.30 11.97 -2.45
CA GLN A 311 -13.65 12.49 -2.28
C GLN A 311 -14.48 11.60 -1.36
N PHE A 312 -15.11 12.23 -0.38
CA PHE A 312 -16.13 11.60 0.46
C PHE A 312 -17.44 12.36 0.27
N VAL A 313 -18.54 11.67 0.37
CA VAL A 313 -19.87 12.28 0.37
C VAL A 313 -20.51 12.04 1.73
N ILE A 314 -21.04 13.10 2.31
CA ILE A 314 -21.92 12.99 3.46
C ILE A 314 -23.34 13.14 2.93
N ALA A 315 -24.17 12.13 3.14
CA ALA A 315 -25.58 12.16 2.82
C ALA A 315 -26.36 11.50 3.96
N ASP A 316 -27.37 12.20 4.45
CA ASP A 316 -28.24 11.72 5.54
C ASP A 316 -27.41 11.22 6.77
N GLY A 317 -26.38 11.97 7.14
CA GLY A 317 -25.48 11.64 8.24
C GLY A 317 -24.58 10.43 7.99
N THR A 318 -24.52 9.88 6.77
CA THR A 318 -23.62 8.77 6.40
C THR A 318 -22.46 9.26 5.54
N PHE A 319 -21.26 8.72 5.86
CA PHE A 319 -20.05 8.94 5.06
C PHE A 319 -19.95 7.86 3.99
N GLN A 320 -19.70 8.27 2.76
CA GLN A 320 -19.46 7.36 1.64
C GLN A 320 -18.24 7.83 0.88
N ILE A 321 -17.36 6.90 0.52
CA ILE A 321 -16.28 7.16 -0.43
C ILE A 321 -16.93 7.28 -1.80
N LYS A 322 -16.59 8.32 -2.54
CA LYS A 322 -17.10 8.52 -3.88
C LYS A 322 -16.10 7.95 -4.87
N ASP A 323 -16.51 6.88 -5.55
CA ASP A 323 -15.81 6.27 -6.68
C ASP A 323 -15.68 7.22 -7.89
#